data_e86a77a6ab032ac742fe56e45c4cbc0c
#
_entry.id   e86a77a6ab032ac742fe56e45c4cbc0c
#
_cell.length_a   1.000
_cell.length_b   1.000
_cell.length_c   1.000
_cell.angle_alpha   90.00
_cell.angle_beta   90.00
_cell.angle_gamma   90.00
#
_symmetry.space_group_name_H-M   'P 1'
#
loop_
_entity.id
_entity.type
_entity.pdbx_description
1 polymer ?
#
loop_
_entity_poly.entity_id
_entity_poly.type
_entity_poly.pdbx_seq_one_letter_code
_entity_poly.pdbx_strand_id
1 'polypeptide(L)'
;MIREIHQWYSPALNKEMPIAVYGHYGFALLMIPTAAADYLEYERFELINSLAPFINDGKIKVFSVNSINTESWMNKQMEGAHKAIRHNQFNHYIHQEVVPFIKNMTSQDTPIITCGASFGAFHSMNLFLKRPDLINGVIAMSGVYDLMEYTDGFYDEQVYFNSPTHYIPNLHDHETLEKIRKGKIIIATGSGSHEDPEANRRFSGVLLSKSIPHELDIWGDDIHHDWPTWRQMLPYILGKS
;
A
#
# COMPACT_ATOMS: atom_id res chain seq x y z
N MET A 1 12.05 -13.29 16.34
CA MET A 1 11.91 -12.15 15.40
C MET A 1 12.46 -10.89 16.04
N ILE A 2 13.39 -10.18 15.37
CA ILE A 2 13.88 -8.87 15.81
C ILE A 2 12.74 -7.87 15.58
N ARG A 3 12.53 -6.96 16.56
CA ARG A 3 11.52 -5.89 16.50
C ARG A 3 12.18 -4.60 16.98
N GLU A 4 12.10 -3.56 16.15
CA GLU A 4 12.64 -2.23 16.44
C GLU A 4 11.56 -1.19 16.19
N ILE A 5 11.63 -0.07 16.91
CA ILE A 5 10.82 1.13 16.62
C ILE A 5 11.80 2.29 16.38
N HIS A 6 11.63 2.94 15.25
CA HIS A 6 12.34 4.16 14.91
C HIS A 6 11.36 5.30 14.79
N GLN A 7 11.83 6.52 14.93
CA GLN A 7 11.04 7.72 14.82
C GLN A 7 11.91 8.89 14.37
N TRP A 8 11.36 9.74 13.52
CA TRP A 8 11.98 11.01 13.14
C TRP A 8 10.93 12.06 12.85
N TYR A 9 11.35 13.32 12.95
CA TYR A 9 10.54 14.42 12.50
C TYR A 9 10.48 14.47 10.98
N SER A 10 9.30 14.28 10.41
CA SER A 10 9.07 14.35 8.97
C SER A 10 8.90 15.80 8.52
N PRO A 11 9.81 16.36 7.72
CA PRO A 11 9.59 17.68 7.13
C PRO A 11 8.42 17.71 6.14
N ALA A 12 8.14 16.61 5.44
CA ALA A 12 7.00 16.52 4.51
C ALA A 12 5.65 16.62 5.24
N LEU A 13 5.53 16.01 6.42
CA LEU A 13 4.29 15.95 7.21
C LEU A 13 4.23 16.96 8.35
N ASN A 14 5.37 17.60 8.68
CA ASN A 14 5.54 18.56 9.80
C ASN A 14 5.13 17.95 11.15
N LYS A 15 5.59 16.70 11.41
CA LYS A 15 5.33 15.97 12.65
C LYS A 15 6.26 14.79 12.85
N GLU A 16 6.31 14.27 14.07
CA GLU A 16 7.00 13.03 14.38
C GLU A 16 6.28 11.83 13.74
N MET A 17 7.05 10.98 13.05
CA MET A 17 6.53 9.82 12.36
C MET A 17 7.26 8.56 12.82
N PRO A 18 6.60 7.69 13.60
CA PRO A 18 7.15 6.40 13.98
C PRO A 18 7.00 5.35 12.87
N ILE A 19 7.92 4.39 12.89
CA ILE A 19 7.92 3.19 12.05
C ILE A 19 8.36 1.98 12.88
N ALA A 20 7.64 0.86 12.74
CA ALA A 20 8.06 -0.41 13.31
C ALA A 20 8.76 -1.27 12.26
N VAL A 21 9.87 -1.89 12.64
CA VAL A 21 10.68 -2.75 11.77
C VAL A 21 10.74 -4.15 12.38
N TYR A 22 10.49 -5.18 11.56
CA TYR A 22 10.52 -6.58 11.99
C TYR A 22 11.42 -7.39 11.07
N GLY A 23 12.31 -8.19 11.68
CA GLY A 23 13.23 -9.06 10.94
C GLY A 23 14.60 -8.47 10.69
N HIS A 24 15.44 -9.23 10.02
CA HIS A 24 16.87 -8.92 9.87
C HIS A 24 17.33 -8.91 8.41
N TYR A 25 16.66 -9.63 7.52
CA TYR A 25 17.08 -9.80 6.12
C TYR A 25 15.87 -10.06 5.21
N GLY A 26 16.08 -10.04 3.89
CA GLY A 26 15.09 -10.29 2.84
C GLY A 26 14.70 -9.02 2.10
N PHE A 27 13.75 -9.15 1.17
CA PHE A 27 13.21 -7.95 0.53
C PHE A 27 12.39 -7.11 1.53
N ALA A 28 12.33 -5.82 1.30
CA ALA A 28 11.59 -4.91 2.16
C ALA A 28 10.08 -4.97 1.84
N LEU A 29 9.28 -5.41 2.82
CA LEU A 29 7.83 -5.36 2.76
C LEU A 29 7.36 -4.10 3.50
N LEU A 30 7.03 -3.05 2.74
CA LEU A 30 6.55 -1.77 3.27
C LEU A 30 5.04 -1.83 3.46
N MET A 31 4.60 -1.93 4.72
CA MET A 31 3.20 -2.08 5.09
C MET A 31 2.56 -0.75 5.40
N ILE A 32 1.49 -0.43 4.68
CA ILE A 32 0.69 0.79 4.85
C ILE A 32 -0.59 0.43 5.62
N PRO A 33 -0.89 1.11 6.74
CA PRO A 33 -2.07 0.81 7.56
C PRO A 33 -3.40 0.96 6.82
N THR A 34 -4.45 0.36 7.37
CA THR A 34 -5.82 0.51 6.89
C THR A 34 -6.35 1.94 7.12
N ALA A 35 -7.66 2.17 7.14
CA ALA A 35 -8.25 3.51 7.07
C ALA A 35 -7.76 4.50 8.15
N ALA A 36 -7.99 4.24 9.43
CA ALA A 36 -7.72 5.17 10.53
C ALA A 36 -6.75 4.59 11.57
N ALA A 37 -5.67 4.01 11.11
CA ALA A 37 -4.77 3.20 11.90
C ALA A 37 -3.35 3.77 11.99
N ASP A 38 -2.55 3.19 12.87
CA ASP A 38 -1.17 3.55 13.13
C ASP A 38 -0.18 2.43 12.71
N TYR A 39 1.10 2.69 12.90
CA TYR A 39 2.22 1.79 12.54
C TYR A 39 2.25 0.45 13.30
N LEU A 40 1.46 0.28 14.37
CA LEU A 40 1.33 -0.97 15.14
C LEU A 40 0.06 -1.75 14.82
N GLU A 41 -0.77 -1.31 13.89
CA GLU A 41 -2.02 -1.97 13.57
C GLU A 41 -1.81 -3.43 13.18
N TYR A 42 -0.91 -3.71 12.26
CA TYR A 42 -0.63 -5.07 11.78
C TYR A 42 -0.06 -6.00 12.87
N GLU A 43 0.65 -5.44 13.86
CA GLU A 43 1.08 -6.19 15.04
C GLU A 43 -0.09 -6.46 15.98
N ARG A 44 -0.90 -5.44 16.30
CA ARG A 44 -2.08 -5.52 17.15
C ARG A 44 -3.10 -6.55 16.71
N PHE A 45 -3.28 -6.67 15.39
CA PHE A 45 -4.20 -7.62 14.77
C PHE A 45 -3.52 -8.92 14.31
N GLU A 46 -2.35 -9.26 14.87
CA GLU A 46 -1.66 -10.54 14.71
C GLU A 46 -1.18 -10.85 13.26
N LEU A 47 -1.25 -9.89 12.32
CA LEU A 47 -0.77 -10.12 10.97
C LEU A 47 0.76 -10.29 10.94
N ILE A 48 1.50 -9.52 11.75
CA ILE A 48 2.95 -9.68 11.87
C ILE A 48 3.30 -11.08 12.38
N ASN A 49 2.54 -11.63 13.34
CA ASN A 49 2.75 -12.98 13.84
C ASN A 49 2.48 -14.05 12.77
N SER A 50 1.49 -13.86 11.90
CA SER A 50 1.26 -14.76 10.75
C SER A 50 2.39 -14.77 9.74
N LEU A 51 3.19 -13.70 9.69
CA LEU A 51 4.37 -13.58 8.83
C LEU A 51 5.68 -14.08 9.50
N ALA A 52 5.62 -14.50 10.76
CA ALA A 52 6.81 -14.89 11.53
C ALA A 52 7.71 -15.94 10.82
N PRO A 53 7.20 -16.96 10.12
CA PRO A 53 8.05 -17.87 9.36
C PRO A 53 8.89 -17.15 8.30
N PHE A 54 8.28 -16.28 7.50
CA PHE A 54 8.98 -15.53 6.44
C PHE A 54 10.01 -14.53 7.00
N ILE A 55 9.67 -13.89 8.12
CA ILE A 55 10.54 -12.92 8.80
C ILE A 55 11.73 -13.62 9.45
N ASN A 56 11.50 -14.73 10.17
CA ASN A 56 12.55 -15.48 10.85
C ASN A 56 13.52 -16.17 9.86
N ASP A 57 12.99 -16.66 8.73
CA ASP A 57 13.78 -17.25 7.66
C ASP A 57 14.57 -16.20 6.84
N GLY A 58 14.39 -14.90 7.13
CA GLY A 58 15.06 -13.83 6.39
C GLY A 58 14.58 -13.69 4.94
N LYS A 59 13.34 -14.09 4.63
CA LYS A 59 12.74 -13.90 3.31
C LYS A 59 12.22 -12.50 3.13
N ILE A 60 11.69 -11.91 4.20
CA ILE A 60 11.20 -10.53 4.25
C ILE A 60 11.71 -9.79 5.47
N LYS A 61 11.95 -8.49 5.31
CA LYS A 61 12.10 -7.53 6.40
C LYS A 61 10.94 -6.55 6.31
N VAL A 62 10.12 -6.48 7.37
CA VAL A 62 8.88 -5.71 7.36
C VAL A 62 9.13 -4.31 7.90
N PHE A 63 8.54 -3.31 7.25
CA PHE A 63 8.54 -1.90 7.63
C PHE A 63 7.10 -1.42 7.71
N SER A 64 6.57 -1.25 8.92
CA SER A 64 5.19 -0.81 9.14
C SER A 64 5.17 0.67 9.51
N VAL A 65 4.67 1.51 8.61
CA VAL A 65 4.66 2.98 8.75
C VAL A 65 3.40 3.46 9.44
N ASN A 66 3.48 4.66 10.01
CA ASN A 66 2.31 5.36 10.50
C ASN A 66 1.50 5.95 9.34
N SER A 67 0.19 6.16 9.54
CA SER A 67 -0.67 6.82 8.57
C SER A 67 -1.05 8.24 9.00
N ILE A 68 -1.58 9.01 8.05
CA ILE A 68 -2.15 10.34 8.29
C ILE A 68 -3.61 10.42 7.82
N ASN A 69 -4.28 9.28 7.64
CA ASN A 69 -5.62 9.26 7.08
C ASN A 69 -6.64 10.02 7.93
N THR A 70 -6.46 10.04 9.26
CA THR A 70 -7.26 10.88 10.18
C THR A 70 -7.01 12.39 10.02
N GLU A 71 -5.94 12.76 9.34
CA GLU A 71 -5.60 14.14 8.97
C GLU A 71 -5.79 14.39 7.46
N SER A 72 -6.47 13.49 6.77
CA SER A 72 -6.73 13.52 5.32
C SER A 72 -8.12 12.94 5.03
N TRP A 73 -8.22 11.89 4.23
CA TRP A 73 -9.47 11.33 3.71
C TRP A 73 -10.47 10.87 4.77
N MET A 74 -10.02 10.46 5.95
CA MET A 74 -10.90 10.06 7.07
C MET A 74 -11.33 11.23 7.95
N ASN A 75 -10.85 12.46 7.68
CA ASN A 75 -11.28 13.66 8.39
C ASN A 75 -12.55 14.25 7.75
N LYS A 76 -13.70 13.98 8.36
CA LYS A 76 -15.00 14.48 7.87
C LYS A 76 -15.19 16.00 8.00
N GLN A 77 -14.33 16.68 8.76
CA GLN A 77 -14.42 18.14 8.97
C GLN A 77 -13.44 18.92 8.08
N MET A 78 -12.53 18.21 7.38
CA MET A 78 -11.54 18.84 6.51
C MET A 78 -12.08 19.00 5.10
N GLU A 79 -11.84 20.14 4.48
CA GLU A 79 -12.17 20.39 3.07
C GLU A 79 -11.38 19.46 2.14
N GLY A 80 -12.02 19.05 1.03
CA GLY A 80 -11.43 18.10 0.07
C GLY A 80 -10.06 18.51 -0.47
N ALA A 81 -9.86 19.80 -0.74
CA ALA A 81 -8.57 20.34 -1.18
C ALA A 81 -7.46 20.09 -0.14
N HIS A 82 -7.74 20.32 1.14
CA HIS A 82 -6.76 20.08 2.20
C HIS A 82 -6.48 18.59 2.41
N LYS A 83 -7.51 17.72 2.27
CA LYS A 83 -7.32 16.25 2.29
C LYS A 83 -6.36 15.81 1.18
N ALA A 84 -6.51 16.35 -0.03
CA ALA A 84 -5.67 16.03 -1.18
C ALA A 84 -4.21 16.51 -0.98
N ILE A 85 -4.01 17.71 -0.43
CA ILE A 85 -2.69 18.22 -0.07
C ILE A 85 -2.01 17.30 0.95
N ARG A 86 -2.71 16.90 2.03
CA ARG A 86 -2.16 15.99 3.04
C ARG A 86 -1.80 14.64 2.46
N HIS A 87 -2.61 14.10 1.55
CA HIS A 87 -2.28 12.86 0.84
C HIS A 87 -0.99 12.99 0.02
N ASN A 88 -0.81 14.09 -0.72
CA ASN A 88 0.43 14.31 -1.47
C ASN A 88 1.65 14.46 -0.55
N GLN A 89 1.49 15.10 0.60
CA GLN A 89 2.54 15.15 1.63
C GLN A 89 2.90 13.75 2.16
N PHE A 90 1.91 12.87 2.33
CA PHE A 90 2.15 11.48 2.71
C PHE A 90 2.91 10.70 1.62
N ASN A 91 2.53 10.85 0.34
CA ASN A 91 3.28 10.26 -0.77
C ASN A 91 4.75 10.74 -0.75
N HIS A 92 4.96 12.03 -0.50
CA HIS A 92 6.29 12.63 -0.39
C HIS A 92 7.10 12.04 0.77
N TYR A 93 6.47 11.94 1.96
CA TYR A 93 7.05 11.27 3.13
C TYR A 93 7.51 9.84 2.80
N ILE A 94 6.66 9.03 2.18
CA ILE A 94 7.03 7.66 1.83
C ILE A 94 8.21 7.65 0.84
N HIS A 95 8.13 8.42 -0.25
CA HIS A 95 9.13 8.36 -1.31
C HIS A 95 10.47 8.99 -0.92
N GLN A 96 10.46 10.09 -0.15
CA GLN A 96 11.65 10.89 0.12
C GLN A 96 12.28 10.62 1.50
N GLU A 97 11.54 10.02 2.41
CA GLU A 97 12.02 9.75 3.77
C GLU A 97 12.03 8.25 4.11
N VAL A 98 10.89 7.56 3.91
CA VAL A 98 10.76 6.13 4.27
C VAL A 98 11.59 5.25 3.33
N VAL A 99 11.52 5.46 2.00
CA VAL A 99 12.30 4.66 1.04
C VAL A 99 13.82 4.79 1.30
N PRO A 100 14.40 6.00 1.47
CA PRO A 100 15.81 6.13 1.88
C PRO A 100 16.11 5.46 3.22
N PHE A 101 15.25 5.58 4.21
CA PHE A 101 15.40 4.88 5.49
C PHE A 101 15.47 3.36 5.30
N ILE A 102 14.56 2.78 4.51
CA ILE A 102 14.57 1.34 4.17
C ILE A 102 15.91 0.96 3.52
N LYS A 103 16.37 1.72 2.52
CA LYS A 103 17.63 1.46 1.82
C LYS A 103 18.83 1.51 2.76
N ASN A 104 18.83 2.43 3.73
CA ASN A 104 19.89 2.52 4.76
C ASN A 104 19.85 1.35 5.74
N MET A 105 18.65 0.85 6.08
CA MET A 105 18.45 -0.30 6.98
C MET A 105 18.68 -1.66 6.31
N THR A 106 18.83 -1.67 4.98
CA THR A 106 19.02 -2.88 4.17
C THR A 106 20.21 -2.71 3.22
N SER A 107 19.95 -2.53 1.94
CA SER A 107 20.94 -2.14 0.93
C SER A 107 20.27 -1.36 -0.20
N GLN A 108 21.08 -0.66 -1.03
CA GLN A 108 20.56 0.09 -2.17
C GLN A 108 19.83 -0.83 -3.19
N ASP A 109 20.24 -2.08 -3.28
CA ASP A 109 19.68 -3.06 -4.23
C ASP A 109 18.49 -3.84 -3.66
N THR A 110 18.17 -3.69 -2.37
CA THR A 110 17.06 -4.40 -1.74
C THR A 110 15.73 -4.02 -2.39
N PRO A 111 14.96 -4.97 -2.97
CA PRO A 111 13.65 -4.66 -3.52
C PRO A 111 12.68 -4.18 -2.43
N ILE A 112 11.84 -3.22 -2.77
CA ILE A 112 10.76 -2.73 -1.90
C ILE A 112 9.42 -3.11 -2.53
N ILE A 113 8.62 -3.86 -1.80
CA ILE A 113 7.24 -4.20 -2.15
C ILE A 113 6.32 -3.49 -1.16
N THR A 114 5.44 -2.63 -1.65
CA THR A 114 4.38 -2.04 -0.82
C THR A 114 3.28 -3.05 -0.57
N CYS A 115 2.70 -3.03 0.61
CA CYS A 115 1.63 -3.95 0.99
C CYS A 115 0.60 -3.25 1.87
N GLY A 116 -0.66 -3.59 1.70
CA GLY A 116 -1.72 -3.10 2.59
C GLY A 116 -3.05 -3.79 2.35
N ALA A 117 -3.95 -3.60 3.31
CA ALA A 117 -5.33 -4.05 3.22
C ALA A 117 -6.27 -2.85 3.20
N SER A 118 -7.44 -2.98 2.56
CA SER A 118 -8.45 -1.94 2.52
C SER A 118 -7.90 -0.61 1.97
N PHE A 119 -7.99 0.48 2.72
CA PHE A 119 -7.41 1.77 2.33
C PHE A 119 -5.87 1.76 2.29
N GLY A 120 -5.23 0.86 3.05
CA GLY A 120 -3.79 0.59 2.93
C GLY A 120 -3.41 -0.02 1.58
N ALA A 121 -4.28 -0.85 0.98
CA ALA A 121 -4.08 -1.38 -0.36
C ALA A 121 -4.14 -0.28 -1.43
N PHE A 122 -5.07 0.67 -1.27
CA PHE A 122 -5.15 1.87 -2.11
C PHE A 122 -3.84 2.67 -2.09
N HIS A 123 -3.36 3.03 -0.90
CA HIS A 123 -2.10 3.75 -0.76
C HIS A 123 -0.93 2.97 -1.35
N SER A 124 -0.82 1.67 -1.05
CA SER A 124 0.26 0.81 -1.54
C SER A 124 0.31 0.77 -3.07
N MET A 125 -0.85 0.60 -3.71
CA MET A 125 -0.96 0.60 -5.17
C MET A 125 -0.59 1.97 -5.75
N ASN A 126 -1.14 3.05 -5.21
CA ASN A 126 -0.86 4.40 -5.69
C ASN A 126 0.62 4.79 -5.55
N LEU A 127 1.26 4.45 -4.42
CA LEU A 127 2.68 4.69 -4.17
C LEU A 127 3.57 3.99 -5.19
N PHE A 128 3.31 2.71 -5.48
CA PHE A 128 4.03 1.96 -6.50
C PHE A 128 3.84 2.55 -7.89
N LEU A 129 2.59 2.79 -8.31
CA LEU A 129 2.29 3.28 -9.65
C LEU A 129 2.86 4.69 -9.92
N LYS A 130 2.98 5.52 -8.88
CA LYS A 130 3.59 6.86 -8.99
C LYS A 130 5.11 6.84 -9.05
N ARG A 131 5.76 5.89 -8.40
CA ARG A 131 7.23 5.80 -8.33
C ARG A 131 7.73 4.35 -8.51
N PRO A 132 7.47 3.76 -9.70
CA PRO A 132 7.94 2.41 -10.02
C PRO A 132 9.48 2.33 -10.16
N ASP A 133 10.16 3.45 -10.12
CA ASP A 133 11.62 3.55 -10.03
C ASP A 133 12.15 3.32 -8.60
N LEU A 134 11.35 3.57 -7.58
CA LEU A 134 11.70 3.41 -6.16
C LEU A 134 11.11 2.14 -5.53
N ILE A 135 9.95 1.73 -6.00
CA ILE A 135 9.15 0.62 -5.47
C ILE A 135 9.03 -0.45 -6.54
N ASN A 136 9.31 -1.70 -6.20
CA ASN A 136 9.44 -2.81 -7.15
C ASN A 136 8.16 -3.63 -7.33
N GLY A 137 7.11 -3.32 -6.57
CA GLY A 137 5.83 -4.01 -6.70
C GLY A 137 4.88 -3.70 -5.56
N VAL A 138 3.71 -4.35 -5.60
CA VAL A 138 2.63 -4.15 -4.64
C VAL A 138 1.85 -5.42 -4.38
N ILE A 139 1.46 -5.62 -3.11
CA ILE A 139 0.46 -6.60 -2.68
C ILE A 139 -0.72 -5.81 -2.10
N ALA A 140 -1.83 -5.79 -2.82
CA ALA A 140 -3.04 -5.07 -2.46
C ALA A 140 -4.16 -6.04 -2.07
N MET A 141 -4.57 -6.02 -0.80
CA MET A 141 -5.61 -6.91 -0.27
C MET A 141 -6.89 -6.14 -0.02
N SER A 142 -8.02 -6.61 -0.55
CA SER A 142 -9.36 -6.02 -0.34
C SER A 142 -9.39 -4.51 -0.62
N GLY A 143 -8.76 -4.08 -1.73
CA GLY A 143 -8.46 -2.69 -2.02
C GLY A 143 -9.58 -1.95 -2.73
N VAL A 144 -9.54 -0.61 -2.59
CA VAL A 144 -10.19 0.36 -3.47
C VAL A 144 -9.13 1.07 -4.31
N TYR A 145 -9.48 1.69 -5.43
CA TYR A 145 -8.47 2.24 -6.35
C TYR A 145 -8.82 3.63 -6.90
N ASP A 146 -9.78 4.30 -6.28
CA ASP A 146 -10.07 5.71 -6.47
C ASP A 146 -10.52 6.37 -5.16
N LEU A 147 -10.63 7.68 -5.17
CA LEU A 147 -10.94 8.50 -4.00
C LEU A 147 -12.37 9.04 -3.97
N MET A 148 -13.20 8.73 -4.95
CA MET A 148 -14.49 9.42 -5.14
C MET A 148 -15.41 9.36 -3.92
N GLU A 149 -15.44 8.24 -3.21
CA GLU A 149 -16.25 8.08 -2.00
C GLU A 149 -15.74 8.88 -0.78
N TYR A 150 -14.49 9.36 -0.84
CA TYR A 150 -13.82 10.05 0.28
C TYR A 150 -13.72 11.56 0.08
N THR A 151 -14.08 12.07 -1.12
CA THR A 151 -13.85 13.47 -1.49
C THR A 151 -15.02 14.39 -1.15
N ASP A 152 -16.16 13.86 -0.74
CA ASP A 152 -17.40 14.61 -0.50
C ASP A 152 -17.79 15.46 -1.74
N GLY A 153 -17.53 14.94 -2.95
CA GLY A 153 -17.81 15.60 -4.23
C GLY A 153 -16.73 16.58 -4.70
N PHE A 154 -15.67 16.78 -3.92
CA PHE A 154 -14.51 17.57 -4.37
C PHE A 154 -13.68 16.79 -5.39
N TYR A 155 -13.26 17.45 -6.46
CA TYR A 155 -12.42 16.85 -7.48
C TYR A 155 -11.50 17.87 -8.14
N ASP A 156 -10.21 17.66 -8.03
CA ASP A 156 -9.18 18.46 -8.67
C ASP A 156 -8.09 17.60 -9.29
N GLU A 157 -7.05 18.22 -9.79
CA GLU A 157 -5.89 17.55 -10.37
C GLU A 157 -5.18 16.64 -9.35
N GLN A 158 -5.16 17.01 -8.07
CA GLN A 158 -4.53 16.20 -7.03
C GLN A 158 -5.33 14.92 -6.73
N VAL A 159 -6.67 15.01 -6.70
CA VAL A 159 -7.55 13.84 -6.58
C VAL A 159 -7.39 12.94 -7.81
N TYR A 160 -7.37 13.53 -9.01
CA TYR A 160 -7.15 12.78 -10.26
C TYR A 160 -5.85 11.98 -10.21
N PHE A 161 -4.72 12.62 -9.93
CA PHE A 161 -3.41 11.96 -9.90
C PHE A 161 -3.17 11.08 -8.66
N ASN A 162 -4.13 10.99 -7.75
CA ASN A 162 -4.11 10.03 -6.65
C ASN A 162 -5.22 8.96 -6.75
N SER A 163 -5.95 8.91 -7.86
CA SER A 163 -6.95 7.89 -8.14
C SER A 163 -6.45 7.00 -9.30
N PRO A 164 -5.85 5.84 -9.02
CA PRO A 164 -5.29 4.95 -10.05
C PRO A 164 -6.25 4.61 -11.20
N THR A 165 -7.54 4.41 -10.89
CA THR A 165 -8.58 4.17 -11.91
C THR A 165 -8.74 5.34 -12.89
N HIS A 166 -8.36 6.57 -12.50
CA HIS A 166 -8.51 7.76 -13.33
C HIS A 166 -7.26 8.07 -14.15
N TYR A 167 -6.06 8.04 -13.53
CA TYR A 167 -4.86 8.48 -14.24
C TYR A 167 -4.18 7.37 -15.06
N ILE A 168 -4.29 6.09 -14.66
CA ILE A 168 -3.64 4.99 -15.40
C ILE A 168 -4.16 4.86 -16.83
N PRO A 169 -5.49 4.97 -17.13
CA PRO A 169 -5.97 4.96 -18.52
C PRO A 169 -5.30 6.01 -19.42
N ASN A 170 -4.95 7.15 -18.82
CA ASN A 170 -4.35 8.29 -19.54
C ASN A 170 -2.82 8.36 -19.41
N LEU A 171 -2.19 7.38 -18.79
CA LEU A 171 -0.72 7.30 -18.72
C LEU A 171 -0.17 6.84 -20.06
N HIS A 172 0.62 7.69 -20.72
CA HIS A 172 1.24 7.44 -22.02
C HIS A 172 2.77 7.44 -21.96
N ASP A 173 3.35 7.85 -20.83
CA ASP A 173 4.81 7.85 -20.67
C ASP A 173 5.35 6.42 -20.72
N HIS A 174 6.11 6.15 -21.80
CA HIS A 174 6.62 4.81 -22.08
C HIS A 174 7.59 4.32 -21.01
N GLU A 175 8.46 5.21 -20.52
CA GLU A 175 9.47 4.85 -19.52
C GLU A 175 8.82 4.43 -18.19
N THR A 176 7.83 5.20 -17.73
CA THR A 176 7.05 4.87 -16.52
C THR A 176 6.27 3.57 -16.71
N LEU A 177 5.60 3.39 -17.86
CA LEU A 177 4.85 2.16 -18.13
C LEU A 177 5.76 0.92 -18.15
N GLU A 178 6.96 1.02 -18.72
CA GLU A 178 7.92 -0.09 -18.73
C GLU A 178 8.41 -0.44 -17.30
N LYS A 179 8.60 0.56 -16.44
CA LYS A 179 8.94 0.32 -15.02
C LYS A 179 7.78 -0.35 -14.27
N ILE A 180 6.54 0.13 -14.49
CA ILE A 180 5.35 -0.48 -13.89
C ILE A 180 5.20 -1.94 -14.34
N ARG A 181 5.38 -2.24 -15.63
CA ARG A 181 5.28 -3.59 -16.20
C ARG A 181 6.30 -4.58 -15.65
N LYS A 182 7.45 -4.09 -15.18
CA LYS A 182 8.49 -4.91 -14.53
C LYS A 182 8.19 -5.20 -13.06
N GLY A 183 7.32 -4.41 -12.45
CA GLY A 183 6.96 -4.58 -11.06
C GLY A 183 6.03 -5.77 -10.82
N LYS A 184 6.13 -6.37 -9.64
CA LYS A 184 5.22 -7.43 -9.22
C LYS A 184 3.94 -6.83 -8.66
N ILE A 185 2.81 -7.09 -9.30
CA ILE A 185 1.49 -6.58 -8.88
C ILE A 185 0.59 -7.76 -8.52
N ILE A 186 0.16 -7.82 -7.27
CA ILE A 186 -0.79 -8.82 -6.78
C ILE A 186 -1.97 -8.10 -6.15
N ILE A 187 -3.15 -8.41 -6.63
CA ILE A 187 -4.44 -7.95 -6.12
C ILE A 187 -5.18 -9.17 -5.59
N ALA A 188 -5.57 -9.14 -4.33
CA ALA A 188 -6.34 -10.21 -3.71
C ALA A 188 -7.56 -9.63 -2.98
N THR A 189 -8.71 -10.28 -3.08
CA THR A 189 -9.95 -9.86 -2.40
C THR A 189 -10.82 -11.08 -2.11
N GLY A 190 -11.68 -11.00 -1.11
CA GLY A 190 -12.77 -11.93 -0.92
C GLY A 190 -13.99 -11.57 -1.77
N SER A 191 -15.05 -12.34 -1.65
CA SER A 191 -16.38 -12.03 -2.15
C SER A 191 -17.47 -12.06 -1.07
N GLY A 192 -17.04 -12.17 0.20
CA GLY A 192 -17.92 -12.14 1.37
C GLY A 192 -18.28 -10.71 1.82
N SER A 193 -18.76 -10.60 3.06
CA SER A 193 -19.26 -9.34 3.61
C SER A 193 -18.24 -8.21 3.55
N HIS A 194 -18.66 -7.04 3.08
CA HIS A 194 -17.88 -5.81 2.96
C HIS A 194 -16.70 -5.87 1.97
N GLU A 195 -16.55 -6.96 1.20
CA GLU A 195 -15.63 -7.03 0.10
C GLU A 195 -16.26 -6.45 -1.18
N ASP A 196 -15.45 -5.89 -2.07
CA ASP A 196 -15.88 -5.43 -3.40
C ASP A 196 -15.02 -6.08 -4.50
N PRO A 197 -15.30 -7.35 -4.86
CA PRO A 197 -14.57 -8.02 -5.94
C PRO A 197 -14.76 -7.31 -7.29
N GLU A 198 -15.89 -6.61 -7.49
CA GLU A 198 -16.14 -5.90 -8.75
C GLU A 198 -15.27 -4.65 -8.90
N ALA A 199 -15.01 -3.89 -7.83
CA ALA A 199 -14.04 -2.80 -7.88
C ALA A 199 -12.64 -3.33 -8.24
N ASN A 200 -12.24 -4.48 -7.68
CA ASN A 200 -10.97 -5.13 -7.98
C ASN A 200 -10.93 -5.64 -9.44
N ARG A 201 -12.03 -6.20 -9.99
CA ARG A 201 -12.11 -6.58 -11.42
C ARG A 201 -12.04 -5.36 -12.34
N ARG A 202 -12.75 -4.27 -12.01
CA ARG A 202 -12.69 -3.03 -12.79
C ARG A 202 -11.26 -2.48 -12.85
N PHE A 203 -10.57 -2.45 -11.73
CA PHE A 203 -9.19 -1.98 -11.70
C PHE A 203 -8.23 -2.91 -12.45
N SER A 204 -8.39 -4.23 -12.32
CA SER A 204 -7.69 -5.21 -13.15
C SER A 204 -7.88 -4.93 -14.65
N GLY A 205 -9.12 -4.62 -15.08
CA GLY A 205 -9.41 -4.20 -16.45
C GLY A 205 -8.64 -2.95 -16.88
N VAL A 206 -8.47 -1.98 -15.98
CA VAL A 206 -7.64 -0.79 -16.23
C VAL A 206 -6.18 -1.18 -16.47
N LEU A 207 -5.60 -2.04 -15.63
CA LEU A 207 -4.23 -2.52 -15.80
C LEU A 207 -4.05 -3.29 -17.11
N LEU A 208 -5.00 -4.19 -17.43
CA LEU A 208 -5.00 -4.95 -18.71
C LEU A 208 -5.05 -4.02 -19.93
N SER A 209 -5.83 -2.95 -19.89
CA SER A 209 -5.94 -1.98 -20.99
C SER A 209 -4.61 -1.28 -21.32
N LYS A 210 -3.67 -1.27 -20.37
CA LYS A 210 -2.31 -0.74 -20.50
C LYS A 210 -1.25 -1.83 -20.67
N SER A 211 -1.67 -3.10 -20.83
CA SER A 211 -0.77 -4.25 -20.89
C SER A 211 0.18 -4.32 -19.68
N ILE A 212 -0.34 -3.99 -18.49
CA ILE A 212 0.39 -4.09 -17.22
C ILE A 212 0.14 -5.49 -16.63
N PRO A 213 1.17 -6.36 -16.54
CA PRO A 213 1.03 -7.69 -15.97
C PRO A 213 0.67 -7.61 -14.49
N HIS A 214 -0.29 -8.42 -14.04
CA HIS A 214 -0.67 -8.51 -12.64
C HIS A 214 -1.39 -9.83 -12.36
N GLU A 215 -1.46 -10.18 -11.10
CA GLU A 215 -2.29 -11.28 -10.60
C GLU A 215 -3.55 -10.68 -9.95
N LEU A 216 -4.72 -11.25 -10.26
CA LEU A 216 -5.98 -10.97 -9.57
C LEU A 216 -6.49 -12.29 -8.97
N ASP A 217 -6.53 -12.37 -7.65
CA ASP A 217 -6.97 -13.54 -6.89
C ASP A 217 -8.26 -13.19 -6.12
N ILE A 218 -9.40 -13.77 -6.52
CA ILE A 218 -10.70 -13.54 -5.88
C ILE A 218 -11.08 -14.80 -5.12
N TRP A 219 -11.13 -14.69 -3.80
CA TRP A 219 -11.45 -15.76 -2.88
C TRP A 219 -12.98 -15.89 -2.67
N GLY A 220 -13.40 -16.97 -2.04
CA GLY A 220 -14.81 -17.32 -1.87
C GLY A 220 -15.65 -16.33 -1.06
N ASP A 221 -16.94 -16.63 -0.98
CA ASP A 221 -17.95 -15.83 -0.27
C ASP A 221 -17.88 -15.95 1.27
N ASP A 222 -17.14 -16.91 1.76
CA ASP A 222 -16.76 -17.07 3.17
C ASP A 222 -15.58 -16.17 3.60
N ILE A 223 -14.99 -15.43 2.66
CA ILE A 223 -13.85 -14.56 2.87
C ILE A 223 -14.33 -13.10 2.95
N HIS A 224 -14.27 -12.56 4.17
CA HIS A 224 -14.83 -11.26 4.50
C HIS A 224 -13.75 -10.18 4.63
N HIS A 225 -14.14 -8.91 4.57
CA HIS A 225 -13.25 -7.74 4.72
C HIS A 225 -12.82 -7.56 6.18
N ASP A 226 -11.93 -8.43 6.66
CA ASP A 226 -11.53 -8.45 8.07
C ASP A 226 -10.15 -9.11 8.26
N TRP A 227 -9.60 -8.96 9.45
CA TRP A 227 -8.27 -9.44 9.85
C TRP A 227 -8.04 -10.94 9.68
N PRO A 228 -9.00 -11.85 9.99
CA PRO A 228 -8.83 -13.27 9.71
C PRO A 228 -8.49 -13.56 8.24
N THR A 229 -9.14 -12.85 7.32
CA THR A 229 -8.89 -12.94 5.88
C THR A 229 -7.46 -12.52 5.54
N TRP A 230 -7.05 -11.35 5.98
CA TRP A 230 -5.72 -10.81 5.62
C TRP A 230 -4.58 -11.60 6.24
N ARG A 231 -4.80 -12.19 7.44
CA ARG A 231 -3.84 -13.13 8.05
C ARG A 231 -3.67 -14.44 7.27
N GLN A 232 -4.62 -14.81 6.45
CA GLN A 232 -4.52 -15.96 5.54
C GLN A 232 -3.97 -15.54 4.17
N MET A 233 -4.47 -14.44 3.61
CA MET A 233 -4.09 -13.95 2.27
C MET A 233 -2.59 -13.67 2.16
N LEU A 234 -2.05 -12.87 3.06
CA LEU A 234 -0.66 -12.40 2.91
C LEU A 234 0.37 -13.51 3.03
N PRO A 235 0.31 -14.45 4.03
CA PRO A 235 1.19 -15.61 4.04
C PRO A 235 1.05 -16.52 2.81
N TYR A 236 -0.18 -16.71 2.33
CA TYR A 236 -0.42 -17.50 1.10
C TYR A 236 0.24 -16.86 -0.12
N ILE A 237 0.09 -15.56 -0.30
CA ILE A 237 0.71 -14.81 -1.40
C ILE A 237 2.24 -14.91 -1.33
N LEU A 238 2.81 -14.70 -0.14
CA LEU A 238 4.26 -14.78 0.07
C LEU A 238 4.81 -16.20 -0.11
N GLY A 239 4.00 -17.22 0.16
CA GLY A 239 4.37 -18.62 -0.05
C GLY A 239 4.40 -19.07 -1.51
N LYS A 240 3.74 -18.35 -2.40
CA LYS A 240 3.77 -18.57 -3.86
C LYS A 240 4.97 -17.92 -4.56
N SER A 241 5.68 -17.04 -3.86
CA SER A 241 6.69 -16.11 -4.41
C SER A 241 8.09 -16.72 -4.39
#